data_1cdb9de14a82350910dbee775fb0b855
#
_entry.id   1cdb9de14a82350910dbee775fb0b855
#
_cell.length_a   1.000
_cell.length_b   1.000
_cell.length_c   1.000
_cell.angle_alpha   90.00
_cell.angle_beta   90.00
_cell.angle_gamma   90.00
#
_symmetry.space_group_name_H-M   'P 1'
#
loop_
_entity.id
_entity.type
_entity.pdbx_description
1 polymer ?
#
loop_
_entity_poly.entity_id
_entity_poly.type
_entity_poly.pdbx_seq_one_letter_code
_entity_poly.pdbx_strand_id
1 'polypeptide(L)'
;MIFVGFILAIFATITQYSCSGCNRPEPNFEGVLMQECGKNGLSDFKVVTGSQGPLGPCSELYQVPMFEQKADAPKLGVTTKDGGYYTVDPQYTYESIRGKGPEICFNYKHINPADVGGFMDNIEGNILNPLVLNAYREEARNFSTDSLLKHVAKFELAVETRLKTEFNAKFFNLLNLSSGLRPPESMIKAIEARNNTIQQAEQAKNELEIARMELEKAKIYREKDLVKSQGLTKEILTDKYIEALRNTNNKVIITDGRTPVILNGN
;
A
#
# COMPACT_ATOMS: atom_id res chain seq x y z
N MET A 1 -54.19 53.92 11.61
CA MET A 1 -53.75 52.58 11.25
C MET A 1 -52.63 52.49 10.18
N ILE A 2 -52.45 53.50 9.34
CA ILE A 2 -51.41 53.48 8.25
C ILE A 2 -50.01 53.74 8.82
N PHE A 3 -49.81 54.50 9.89
CA PHE A 3 -48.50 54.80 10.46
C PHE A 3 -47.83 53.58 11.17
N VAL A 4 -48.61 52.68 11.77
CA VAL A 4 -48.09 51.52 12.48
C VAL A 4 -47.59 50.47 11.48
N GLY A 5 -48.23 50.37 10.30
CA GLY A 5 -47.81 49.46 9.22
C GLY A 5 -46.45 49.86 8.59
N PHE A 6 -46.18 51.16 8.50
CA PHE A 6 -44.94 51.68 7.93
C PHE A 6 -43.72 51.49 8.87
N ILE A 7 -43.93 51.60 10.18
CA ILE A 7 -42.87 51.31 11.17
C ILE A 7 -42.55 49.85 11.25
N LEU A 8 -43.55 48.95 11.16
CA LEU A 8 -43.35 47.51 11.12
C LEU A 8 -42.62 47.06 9.83
N ALA A 9 -42.92 47.67 8.69
CA ALA A 9 -42.22 47.38 7.42
C ALA A 9 -40.75 47.83 7.46
N ILE A 10 -40.44 48.96 8.08
CA ILE A 10 -39.05 49.45 8.27
C ILE A 10 -38.28 48.53 9.23
N PHE A 11 -38.91 48.06 10.32
CA PHE A 11 -38.27 47.10 11.22
C PHE A 11 -38.03 45.75 10.57
N ALA A 12 -38.93 45.23 9.73
CA ALA A 12 -38.76 43.97 8.99
C ALA A 12 -37.66 44.06 7.93
N THR A 13 -37.48 45.22 7.30
CA THR A 13 -36.36 45.41 6.36
C THR A 13 -35.00 45.54 7.05
N ILE A 14 -34.96 46.13 8.26
CA ILE A 14 -33.71 46.24 9.04
C ILE A 14 -33.28 44.89 9.60
N THR A 15 -34.19 43.99 9.96
CA THR A 15 -33.85 42.64 10.44
C THR A 15 -33.37 41.69 9.33
N GLN A 16 -33.71 41.94 8.07
CA GLN A 16 -33.19 41.17 6.95
C GLN A 16 -31.78 41.60 6.50
N TYR A 17 -31.34 42.83 6.85
CA TYR A 17 -29.98 43.29 6.54
C TYR A 17 -28.90 42.81 7.51
N SER A 18 -29.25 42.16 8.60
CA SER A 18 -28.30 41.87 9.68
C SER A 18 -27.52 40.55 9.57
N CYS A 19 -27.67 39.77 8.51
CA CYS A 19 -26.93 38.52 8.38
C CYS A 19 -26.17 38.28 7.04
N SER A 20 -26.30 39.18 6.05
CA SER A 20 -25.63 38.95 4.74
C SER A 20 -24.24 39.57 4.63
N GLY A 21 -23.61 39.96 5.74
CA GLY A 21 -22.31 40.64 5.72
C GLY A 21 -21.25 40.10 6.70
N CYS A 22 -21.47 38.95 7.29
CA CYS A 22 -20.45 38.36 8.18
C CYS A 22 -19.51 37.48 7.35
N ASN A 23 -18.42 38.07 6.88
CA ASN A 23 -17.33 37.31 6.29
C ASN A 23 -16.62 36.49 7.38
N ARG A 24 -16.92 35.22 7.47
CA ARG A 24 -16.31 34.29 8.44
C ARG A 24 -15.56 33.17 7.72
N PRO A 25 -14.33 32.87 8.12
CA PRO A 25 -13.65 31.66 7.63
C PRO A 25 -14.48 30.41 7.96
N GLU A 26 -14.53 29.48 7.06
CA GLU A 26 -15.15 28.17 7.29
C GLU A 26 -14.41 27.36 8.34
N PRO A 27 -15.07 26.41 9.04
CA PRO A 27 -14.39 25.49 9.92
C PRO A 27 -13.27 24.73 9.17
N ASN A 28 -12.12 24.56 9.81
CA ASN A 28 -10.91 23.95 9.23
C ASN A 28 -10.23 24.75 8.09
N PHE A 29 -10.62 26.00 7.88
CA PHE A 29 -9.89 26.93 7.03
C PHE A 29 -9.23 28.01 7.87
N GLU A 30 -8.05 28.44 7.43
CA GLU A 30 -7.41 29.64 7.94
C GLU A 30 -7.85 30.84 7.08
N GLY A 31 -8.53 31.80 7.69
CA GLY A 31 -8.91 33.04 7.02
C GLY A 31 -7.69 33.95 6.89
N VAL A 32 -7.48 34.46 5.70
CA VAL A 32 -6.42 35.43 5.40
C VAL A 32 -7.08 36.71 4.87
N LEU A 33 -7.05 37.75 5.66
CA LEU A 33 -7.55 39.05 5.25
C LEU A 33 -6.44 39.84 4.56
N MET A 34 -6.63 40.13 3.28
CA MET A 34 -5.82 41.09 2.55
C MET A 34 -6.41 42.48 2.71
N GLN A 35 -5.61 43.46 3.12
CA GLN A 35 -5.97 44.87 3.29
C GLN A 35 -5.27 45.74 2.23
N GLU A 36 -5.85 46.90 1.96
CA GLU A 36 -5.24 47.94 1.11
C GLU A 36 -4.80 47.43 -0.31
N CYS A 37 -5.49 46.41 -0.83
CA CYS A 37 -5.19 45.83 -2.13
C CYS A 37 -3.74 45.32 -2.28
N GLY A 38 -3.09 44.95 -1.18
CA GLY A 38 -1.74 44.36 -1.18
C GLY A 38 -0.62 45.33 -1.58
N LYS A 39 -0.74 46.62 -1.27
CA LYS A 39 0.27 47.63 -1.63
C LYS A 39 1.56 47.51 -0.86
N ASN A 40 1.52 47.01 0.40
CA ASN A 40 2.66 46.91 1.30
C ASN A 40 3.23 45.47 1.34
N GLY A 41 2.84 44.63 0.38
CA GLY A 41 3.34 43.25 0.26
C GLY A 41 2.75 42.32 1.32
N LEU A 42 3.60 41.45 1.90
CA LEU A 42 3.15 40.43 2.88
C LEU A 42 2.48 41.05 4.13
N SER A 43 2.85 42.31 4.51
CA SER A 43 2.29 42.97 5.69
C SER A 43 0.80 43.28 5.58
N ASP A 44 0.26 43.31 4.37
CA ASP A 44 -1.16 43.49 4.10
C ASP A 44 -2.00 42.21 4.33
N PHE A 45 -1.35 41.07 4.44
CA PHE A 45 -2.02 39.79 4.66
C PHE A 45 -1.96 39.39 6.13
N LYS A 46 -3.13 39.22 6.76
CA LYS A 46 -3.25 38.92 8.19
C LYS A 46 -4.14 37.71 8.42
N VAL A 47 -3.74 36.83 9.33
CA VAL A 47 -4.58 35.71 9.78
C VAL A 47 -5.78 36.27 10.56
N VAL A 48 -6.98 35.81 10.24
CA VAL A 48 -8.21 36.13 10.94
C VAL A 48 -8.96 34.86 11.32
N THR A 49 -9.37 34.77 12.58
CA THR A 49 -10.01 33.59 13.15
C THR A 49 -11.49 33.74 13.43
N GLY A 50 -11.99 34.98 13.34
CA GLY A 50 -13.38 35.31 13.68
C GLY A 50 -14.13 35.94 12.53
N SER A 51 -15.42 36.23 12.79
CA SER A 51 -16.26 36.99 11.88
C SER A 51 -15.67 38.38 11.64
N GLN A 52 -15.47 38.72 10.39
CA GLN A 52 -15.08 40.07 9.97
C GLN A 52 -16.32 40.88 9.64
N GLY A 53 -16.27 42.18 9.94
CA GLY A 53 -17.29 43.10 9.50
C GLY A 53 -17.33 43.29 7.98
N PRO A 54 -18.12 44.21 7.47
CA PRO A 54 -18.14 44.55 6.05
C PRO A 54 -16.74 44.89 5.57
N LEU A 55 -16.25 44.16 4.57
CA LEU A 55 -14.94 44.41 3.99
C LEU A 55 -14.97 45.69 3.15
N GLY A 56 -13.92 46.50 3.25
CA GLY A 56 -13.74 47.66 2.42
C GLY A 56 -13.51 47.27 0.93
N PRO A 57 -13.63 48.25 0.03
CA PRO A 57 -13.53 47.96 -1.42
C PRO A 57 -12.17 47.38 -1.88
N CYS A 58 -11.15 47.51 -1.04
CA CYS A 58 -9.80 46.99 -1.28
C CYS A 58 -9.40 45.88 -0.29
N SER A 59 -10.36 45.28 0.40
CA SER A 59 -10.09 44.18 1.33
C SER A 59 -10.77 42.92 0.85
N GLU A 60 -10.04 41.83 0.84
CA GLU A 60 -10.50 40.51 0.42
C GLU A 60 -10.19 39.47 1.51
N LEU A 61 -11.12 38.55 1.72
CA LEU A 61 -10.94 37.42 2.62
C LEU A 61 -10.69 36.18 1.81
N TYR A 62 -9.49 35.62 1.93
CA TYR A 62 -9.11 34.34 1.37
C TYR A 62 -9.25 33.23 2.41
N GLN A 63 -9.41 32.01 1.96
CA GLN A 63 -9.53 30.84 2.84
C GLN A 63 -8.54 29.78 2.39
N VAL A 64 -7.63 29.42 3.29
CA VAL A 64 -6.65 28.36 3.05
C VAL A 64 -7.06 27.13 3.85
N PRO A 65 -7.26 25.97 3.19
CA PRO A 65 -7.64 24.75 3.90
C PRO A 65 -6.51 24.25 4.80
N MET A 66 -6.86 23.89 6.04
CA MET A 66 -5.94 23.40 7.07
C MET A 66 -6.17 21.91 7.40
N PHE A 67 -6.85 21.21 6.53
CA PHE A 67 -7.10 19.77 6.64
C PHE A 67 -6.25 19.02 5.62
N GLU A 68 -6.08 17.73 5.86
CA GLU A 68 -5.37 16.82 4.97
C GLU A 68 -6.01 16.80 3.57
N GLN A 69 -5.19 17.00 2.56
CA GLN A 69 -5.56 16.94 1.16
C GLN A 69 -4.79 15.81 0.48
N LYS A 70 -5.44 15.16 -0.49
CA LYS A 70 -4.86 14.11 -1.29
C LYS A 70 -4.64 14.60 -2.71
N ALA A 71 -3.43 14.42 -3.20
CA ALA A 71 -3.05 14.75 -4.57
C ALA A 71 -2.39 13.57 -5.29
N ASP A 72 -2.62 13.52 -6.59
CA ASP A 72 -2.04 12.53 -7.49
C ASP A 72 -1.10 13.26 -8.47
N ALA A 73 0.20 12.98 -8.41
CA ALA A 73 1.11 13.51 -9.40
C ALA A 73 1.07 12.66 -10.69
N PRO A 74 1.33 13.25 -11.86
CA PRO A 74 1.30 12.51 -13.11
C PRO A 74 2.37 11.42 -13.14
N LYS A 75 2.08 10.33 -13.83
CA LYS A 75 3.01 9.21 -14.05
C LYS A 75 4.31 9.69 -14.66
N LEU A 76 5.41 9.19 -14.13
CA LEU A 76 6.75 9.58 -14.56
C LEU A 76 7.64 8.37 -14.79
N GLY A 77 8.40 8.41 -15.89
CA GLY A 77 9.55 7.53 -16.08
C GLY A 77 10.78 8.08 -15.37
N VAL A 78 11.42 7.26 -14.55
CA VAL A 78 12.66 7.59 -13.86
C VAL A 78 13.78 6.64 -14.29
N THR A 79 15.00 7.16 -14.37
CA THR A 79 16.17 6.40 -14.78
C THR A 79 17.11 6.24 -13.59
N THR A 80 17.52 5.01 -13.33
CA THR A 80 18.49 4.68 -12.29
C THR A 80 19.92 5.01 -12.70
N LYS A 81 20.84 4.94 -11.75
CA LYS A 81 22.28 5.22 -11.94
C LYS A 81 22.92 4.38 -13.06
N ASP A 82 22.46 3.14 -13.24
CA ASP A 82 22.95 2.16 -14.22
C ASP A 82 22.09 2.09 -15.49
N GLY A 83 21.22 3.08 -15.70
CA GLY A 83 20.39 3.20 -16.91
C GLY A 83 19.11 2.38 -16.90
N GLY A 84 18.76 1.73 -15.79
CA GLY A 84 17.46 1.05 -15.65
C GLY A 84 16.31 2.06 -15.69
N TYR A 85 15.20 1.68 -16.31
CA TYR A 85 14.03 2.52 -16.45
C TYR A 85 12.88 2.00 -15.60
N TYR A 86 12.32 2.85 -14.75
CA TYR A 86 11.17 2.54 -13.91
C TYR A 86 10.06 3.54 -14.14
N THR A 87 8.83 3.14 -13.88
CA THR A 87 7.69 4.05 -13.87
C THR A 87 7.24 4.26 -12.43
N VAL A 88 7.05 5.51 -12.04
CA VAL A 88 6.44 5.89 -10.76
C VAL A 88 5.08 6.53 -11.00
N ASP A 89 4.14 6.27 -10.08
CA ASP A 89 2.77 6.80 -10.08
C ASP A 89 2.52 7.39 -8.68
N PRO A 90 3.10 8.59 -8.39
CA PRO A 90 3.16 9.08 -7.03
C PRO A 90 1.79 9.59 -6.57
N GLN A 91 1.40 9.15 -5.36
CA GLN A 91 0.26 9.69 -4.63
C GLN A 91 0.76 10.22 -3.29
N TYR A 92 0.29 11.38 -2.90
CA TYR A 92 0.71 11.98 -1.64
C TYR A 92 -0.43 12.69 -0.93
N THR A 93 -0.30 12.81 0.39
CA THR A 93 -1.18 13.61 1.20
C THR A 93 -0.40 14.71 1.89
N TYR A 94 -0.99 15.87 1.97
CA TYR A 94 -0.36 17.05 2.54
C TYR A 94 -1.37 17.94 3.25
N GLU A 95 -0.90 18.86 4.05
CA GLU A 95 -1.70 19.90 4.68
C GLU A 95 -0.96 21.25 4.64
N SER A 96 -1.70 22.34 4.70
CA SER A 96 -1.12 23.68 4.85
C SER A 96 -0.60 23.89 6.27
N ILE A 97 0.57 24.51 6.43
CA ILE A 97 1.12 24.81 7.76
C ILE A 97 0.30 25.94 8.39
N ARG A 98 -0.25 25.68 9.57
CA ARG A 98 -1.05 26.65 10.32
C ARG A 98 -0.25 27.92 10.63
N GLY A 99 -0.90 29.06 10.48
CA GLY A 99 -0.26 30.37 10.65
C GLY A 99 0.55 30.82 9.43
N LYS A 100 0.60 30.02 8.35
CA LYS A 100 1.30 30.34 7.11
C LYS A 100 0.37 30.69 5.95
N GLY A 101 -0.94 30.81 6.21
CA GLY A 101 -1.91 31.26 5.22
C GLY A 101 -1.54 32.57 4.53
N PRO A 102 -1.10 33.62 5.25
CA PRO A 102 -0.64 34.86 4.65
C PRO A 102 0.47 34.68 3.62
N GLU A 103 1.49 33.90 3.96
CA GLU A 103 2.62 33.61 3.07
C GLU A 103 2.16 32.78 1.86
N ILE A 104 1.24 31.83 2.04
CA ILE A 104 0.66 31.03 0.94
C ILE A 104 -0.11 31.97 -0.01
N CYS A 105 -1.05 32.74 0.51
CA CYS A 105 -1.83 33.68 -0.31
C CYS A 105 -0.96 34.71 -1.01
N PHE A 106 0.05 35.25 -0.35
CA PHE A 106 0.96 36.24 -0.93
C PHE A 106 1.83 35.65 -2.04
N ASN A 107 2.48 34.51 -1.79
CA ASN A 107 3.40 33.90 -2.76
C ASN A 107 2.66 33.31 -3.96
N TYR A 108 1.44 32.81 -3.75
CA TYR A 108 0.66 32.15 -4.81
C TYR A 108 -0.56 32.97 -5.27
N LYS A 109 -0.58 34.28 -4.99
CA LYS A 109 -1.68 35.18 -5.39
C LYS A 109 -1.97 35.15 -6.90
N HIS A 110 -0.98 34.88 -7.73
CA HIS A 110 -1.12 34.76 -9.17
C HIS A 110 -2.02 33.57 -9.61
N ILE A 111 -2.32 32.65 -8.69
CA ILE A 111 -3.17 31.46 -8.90
C ILE A 111 -4.63 31.75 -8.47
N ASN A 112 -4.99 32.97 -8.13
CA ASN A 112 -6.31 33.39 -7.67
C ASN A 112 -6.80 32.70 -6.38
N PRO A 113 -6.36 33.18 -5.20
CA PRO A 113 -6.74 32.58 -3.93
C PRO A 113 -8.23 32.80 -3.52
N ALA A 114 -8.99 33.54 -4.30
CA ALA A 114 -10.44 33.69 -4.07
C ALA A 114 -11.23 32.43 -4.48
N ASP A 115 -10.72 31.63 -5.37
CA ASP A 115 -11.29 30.33 -5.74
C ASP A 115 -10.60 29.22 -4.92
N VAL A 116 -11.18 28.90 -3.76
CA VAL A 116 -10.58 28.01 -2.77
C VAL A 116 -10.25 26.61 -3.35
N GLY A 117 -11.15 26.01 -4.11
CA GLY A 117 -10.93 24.72 -4.75
C GLY A 117 -9.89 24.79 -5.84
N GLY A 118 -10.08 25.65 -6.82
CA GLY A 118 -9.15 25.82 -7.92
C GLY A 118 -7.79 26.37 -7.50
N PHE A 119 -7.71 27.12 -6.38
CA PHE A 119 -6.45 27.60 -5.83
C PHE A 119 -5.54 26.45 -5.41
N MET A 120 -6.07 25.51 -4.63
CA MET A 120 -5.26 24.35 -4.18
C MET A 120 -4.92 23.41 -5.32
N ASP A 121 -5.85 23.09 -6.21
CA ASP A 121 -5.61 22.25 -7.40
C ASP A 121 -4.50 22.86 -8.29
N ASN A 122 -4.48 24.17 -8.44
CA ASN A 122 -3.44 24.86 -9.19
C ASN A 122 -2.08 24.87 -8.47
N ILE A 123 -2.07 25.00 -7.14
CA ILE A 123 -0.83 24.84 -6.35
C ILE A 123 -0.29 23.42 -6.49
N GLU A 124 -1.15 22.42 -6.39
CA GLU A 124 -0.77 21.03 -6.64
C GLU A 124 -0.15 20.85 -8.03
N GLY A 125 -0.88 21.26 -9.05
CA GLY A 125 -0.46 21.07 -10.45
C GLY A 125 0.83 21.82 -10.82
N ASN A 126 0.96 23.06 -10.39
CA ASN A 126 2.04 23.95 -10.82
C ASN A 126 3.25 23.99 -9.86
N ILE A 127 3.05 23.63 -8.58
CA ILE A 127 4.09 23.77 -7.56
C ILE A 127 4.45 22.40 -6.97
N LEU A 128 3.48 21.70 -6.35
CA LEU A 128 3.78 20.48 -5.58
C LEU A 128 4.10 19.28 -6.48
N ASN A 129 3.33 19.06 -7.53
CA ASN A 129 3.59 17.96 -8.47
C ASN A 129 4.99 18.04 -9.13
N PRO A 130 5.45 19.20 -9.64
CA PRO A 130 6.82 19.34 -10.14
C PRO A 130 7.88 19.02 -9.09
N LEU A 131 7.71 19.40 -7.81
CA LEU A 131 8.63 19.06 -6.73
C LEU A 131 8.69 17.55 -6.53
N VAL A 132 7.52 16.90 -6.45
CA VAL A 132 7.43 15.44 -6.30
C VAL A 132 8.14 14.74 -7.45
N LEU A 133 7.85 15.11 -8.70
CA LEU A 133 8.45 14.48 -9.88
C LEU A 133 9.97 14.69 -9.94
N ASN A 134 10.46 15.88 -9.54
CA ASN A 134 11.90 16.16 -9.51
C ASN A 134 12.58 15.34 -8.41
N ALA A 135 12.00 15.24 -7.22
CA ALA A 135 12.56 14.44 -6.15
C ALA A 135 12.71 12.96 -6.56
N TYR A 136 11.71 12.39 -7.21
CA TYR A 136 11.78 11.02 -7.74
C TYR A 136 12.88 10.85 -8.79
N ARG A 137 13.02 11.81 -9.73
CA ARG A 137 14.09 11.77 -10.76
C ARG A 137 15.48 11.83 -10.17
N GLU A 138 15.67 12.71 -9.21
CA GLU A 138 17.00 12.92 -8.62
C GLU A 138 17.39 11.78 -7.70
N GLU A 139 16.48 11.31 -6.85
CA GLU A 139 16.76 10.17 -5.97
C GLU A 139 16.96 8.87 -6.75
N ALA A 140 16.20 8.64 -7.85
CA ALA A 140 16.38 7.44 -8.67
C ALA A 140 17.82 7.32 -9.23
N ARG A 141 18.47 8.44 -9.53
CA ARG A 141 19.88 8.47 -10.01
C ARG A 141 20.90 8.03 -8.96
N ASN A 142 20.53 8.02 -7.68
CA ASN A 142 21.38 7.57 -6.59
C ASN A 142 21.33 6.05 -6.38
N PHE A 143 20.32 5.38 -6.94
CA PHE A 143 20.13 3.94 -6.79
C PHE A 143 20.45 3.19 -8.08
N SER A 144 21.06 1.99 -7.95
CA SER A 144 21.15 1.05 -9.05
C SER A 144 19.83 0.30 -9.23
N THR A 145 19.62 -0.25 -10.42
CA THR A 145 18.41 -1.03 -10.76
C THR A 145 18.15 -2.16 -9.76
N ASP A 146 19.17 -2.94 -9.42
CA ASP A 146 19.06 -4.05 -8.47
C ASP A 146 18.80 -3.56 -7.03
N SER A 147 19.44 -2.45 -6.63
CA SER A 147 19.24 -1.83 -5.32
C SER A 147 17.82 -1.29 -5.16
N LEU A 148 17.28 -0.69 -6.20
CA LEU A 148 15.94 -0.12 -6.20
C LEU A 148 14.87 -1.22 -6.08
N LEU A 149 15.09 -2.35 -6.72
CA LEU A 149 14.23 -3.54 -6.61
C LEU A 149 14.23 -4.17 -5.22
N LYS A 150 15.42 -4.29 -4.63
CA LYS A 150 15.59 -4.95 -3.32
C LYS A 150 15.26 -4.05 -2.14
N HIS A 151 15.40 -2.75 -2.31
CA HIS A 151 15.33 -1.77 -1.22
C HIS A 151 14.38 -0.61 -1.53
N VAL A 152 13.19 -0.90 -2.06
CA VAL A 152 12.16 0.10 -2.39
C VAL A 152 11.90 1.04 -1.20
N ALA A 153 11.79 0.49 0.01
CA ALA A 153 11.56 1.29 1.22
C ALA A 153 12.66 2.34 1.51
N LYS A 154 13.92 2.03 1.20
CA LYS A 154 15.01 3.02 1.34
C LYS A 154 14.89 4.14 0.32
N PHE A 155 14.51 3.80 -0.89
CA PHE A 155 14.28 4.78 -1.94
C PHE A 155 13.11 5.71 -1.58
N GLU A 156 11.98 5.14 -1.18
CA GLU A 156 10.81 5.91 -0.74
C GLU A 156 11.14 6.83 0.44
N LEU A 157 11.87 6.34 1.43
CA LEU A 157 12.30 7.14 2.57
C LEU A 157 13.22 8.31 2.17
N ALA A 158 14.13 8.09 1.20
CA ALA A 158 15.01 9.14 0.70
C ALA A 158 14.20 10.23 -0.01
N VAL A 159 13.26 9.84 -0.89
CA VAL A 159 12.35 10.77 -1.57
C VAL A 159 11.49 11.52 -0.57
N GLU A 160 10.89 10.82 0.39
CA GLU A 160 10.03 11.42 1.43
C GLU A 160 10.79 12.43 2.29
N THR A 161 12.01 12.10 2.73
CA THR A 161 12.84 13.00 3.54
C THR A 161 13.17 14.29 2.79
N ARG A 162 13.51 14.18 1.52
CA ARG A 162 13.77 15.33 0.65
C ARG A 162 12.51 16.17 0.46
N LEU A 163 11.39 15.52 0.11
CA LEU A 163 10.12 16.21 -0.13
C LEU A 163 9.58 16.90 1.11
N LYS A 164 9.73 16.34 2.30
CA LYS A 164 9.37 17.03 3.55
C LYS A 164 10.06 18.37 3.69
N THR A 165 11.36 18.44 3.35
CA THR A 165 12.12 19.70 3.39
C THR A 165 11.63 20.69 2.33
N GLU A 166 11.40 20.22 1.10
CA GLU A 166 10.95 21.06 -0.02
C GLU A 166 9.51 21.57 0.18
N PHE A 167 8.61 20.73 0.69
CA PHE A 167 7.22 21.10 1.02
C PHE A 167 7.18 22.13 2.14
N ASN A 168 7.95 21.95 3.22
CA ASN A 168 8.05 22.92 4.31
C ASN A 168 8.55 24.29 3.82
N ALA A 169 9.48 24.32 2.89
CA ALA A 169 9.95 25.57 2.26
C ALA A 169 8.85 26.26 1.42
N LYS A 170 7.77 25.55 1.07
CA LYS A 170 6.60 26.05 0.35
C LYS A 170 5.38 26.24 1.24
N PHE A 171 5.54 26.13 2.57
CA PHE A 171 4.49 26.29 3.60
C PHE A 171 3.47 25.15 3.66
N PHE A 172 3.86 23.96 3.17
CA PHE A 172 3.07 22.75 3.25
C PHE A 172 3.79 21.68 4.06
N ASN A 173 3.04 20.82 4.69
CA ASN A 173 3.53 19.66 5.43
C ASN A 173 3.17 18.39 4.67
N LEU A 174 4.14 17.59 4.27
CA LEU A 174 3.95 16.29 3.63
C LEU A 174 3.64 15.25 4.71
N LEU A 175 2.46 14.65 4.67
CA LEU A 175 2.00 13.66 5.64
C LEU A 175 2.34 12.23 5.19
N ASN A 176 2.02 11.90 3.95
CA ASN A 176 2.23 10.56 3.40
C ASN A 176 2.64 10.64 1.93
N LEU A 177 3.42 9.64 1.50
CA LEU A 177 3.87 9.51 0.13
C LEU A 177 3.85 8.03 -0.28
N SER A 178 3.29 7.74 -1.44
CA SER A 178 3.33 6.44 -2.07
C SER A 178 3.94 6.57 -3.46
N SER A 179 4.91 5.74 -3.79
CA SER A 179 5.64 5.84 -5.06
C SER A 179 4.91 5.21 -6.24
N GLY A 180 4.08 4.19 -6.00
CA GLY A 180 3.52 3.38 -7.07
C GLY A 180 4.58 2.83 -8.03
N LEU A 181 5.80 2.57 -7.53
CA LEU A 181 6.96 2.16 -8.33
C LEU A 181 6.72 0.86 -9.08
N ARG A 182 6.92 0.88 -10.40
CA ARG A 182 6.77 -0.29 -11.27
C ARG A 182 8.02 -0.51 -12.11
N PRO A 183 8.63 -1.70 -12.03
CA PRO A 183 9.71 -2.06 -12.93
C PRO A 183 9.20 -2.26 -14.38
N PRO A 184 10.09 -2.19 -15.37
CA PRO A 184 9.71 -2.45 -16.77
C PRO A 184 9.27 -3.91 -16.96
N GLU A 185 8.36 -4.15 -17.91
CA GLU A 185 7.82 -5.49 -18.17
C GLU A 185 8.89 -6.55 -18.48
N SER A 186 9.95 -6.16 -19.18
CA SER A 186 11.08 -7.05 -19.46
C SER A 186 11.74 -7.58 -18.18
N MET A 187 11.82 -6.75 -17.16
CA MET A 187 12.39 -7.10 -15.87
C MET A 187 11.42 -7.96 -15.05
N ILE A 188 10.13 -7.66 -15.09
CA ILE A 188 9.09 -8.49 -14.46
C ILE A 188 9.17 -9.91 -15.02
N LYS A 189 9.18 -10.05 -16.35
CA LYS A 189 9.30 -11.35 -17.04
C LYS A 189 10.60 -12.10 -16.67
N ALA A 190 11.72 -11.38 -16.54
CA ALA A 190 13.00 -11.99 -16.13
C ALA A 190 12.96 -12.49 -14.67
N ILE A 191 12.32 -11.74 -13.77
CA ILE A 191 12.13 -12.14 -12.37
C ILE A 191 11.20 -13.35 -12.28
N GLU A 192 10.09 -13.34 -13.00
CA GLU A 192 9.15 -14.47 -13.07
C GLU A 192 9.83 -15.73 -13.61
N ALA A 193 10.58 -15.63 -14.70
CA ALA A 193 11.34 -16.74 -15.25
C ALA A 193 12.35 -17.31 -14.24
N ARG A 194 13.08 -16.44 -13.54
CA ARG A 194 14.01 -16.84 -12.48
C ARG A 194 13.30 -17.54 -11.32
N ASN A 195 12.19 -16.97 -10.86
CA ASN A 195 11.41 -17.55 -9.76
C ASN A 195 10.85 -18.92 -10.15
N ASN A 196 10.33 -19.06 -11.36
CA ASN A 196 9.87 -20.36 -11.88
C ASN A 196 11.00 -21.39 -11.93
N THR A 197 12.21 -20.99 -12.36
CA THR A 197 13.38 -21.88 -12.36
C THR A 197 13.78 -22.31 -10.95
N ILE A 198 13.74 -21.38 -9.97
CA ILE A 198 14.02 -21.70 -8.57
C ILE A 198 12.99 -22.68 -8.02
N GLN A 199 11.70 -22.42 -8.26
CA GLN A 199 10.62 -23.31 -7.82
C GLN A 199 10.75 -24.72 -8.44
N GLN A 200 11.06 -24.81 -9.73
CA GLN A 200 11.31 -26.10 -10.38
C GLN A 200 12.50 -26.85 -9.78
N ALA A 201 13.58 -26.13 -9.46
CA ALA A 201 14.75 -26.72 -8.80
C ALA A 201 14.42 -27.21 -7.38
N GLU A 202 13.61 -26.47 -6.61
CA GLU A 202 13.14 -26.89 -5.29
C GLU A 202 12.20 -28.11 -5.37
N GLN A 203 11.28 -28.11 -6.34
CA GLN A 203 10.40 -29.27 -6.58
C GLN A 203 11.22 -30.53 -6.94
N ALA A 204 12.15 -30.41 -7.87
CA ALA A 204 13.03 -31.55 -8.23
C ALA A 204 13.86 -32.05 -7.05
N LYS A 205 14.32 -31.13 -6.16
CA LYS A 205 15.03 -31.52 -4.95
C LYS A 205 14.13 -32.27 -3.97
N ASN A 206 12.91 -31.80 -3.78
CA ASN A 206 11.94 -32.47 -2.91
C ASN A 206 11.51 -33.84 -3.44
N GLU A 207 11.31 -33.98 -4.76
CA GLU A 207 11.00 -35.25 -5.41
C GLU A 207 12.16 -36.25 -5.23
N LEU A 208 13.39 -35.78 -5.36
CA LEU A 208 14.57 -36.60 -5.16
C LEU A 208 14.71 -37.06 -3.70
N GLU A 209 14.37 -36.21 -2.74
CA GLU A 209 14.37 -36.57 -1.33
C GLU A 209 13.25 -37.59 -1.01
N ILE A 210 12.06 -37.41 -1.54
CA ILE A 210 10.95 -38.37 -1.43
C ILE A 210 11.38 -39.72 -2.00
N ALA A 211 11.94 -39.74 -3.23
CA ALA A 211 12.42 -40.99 -3.87
C ALA A 211 13.52 -41.69 -3.05
N ARG A 212 14.42 -40.92 -2.41
CA ARG A 212 15.43 -41.49 -1.48
C ARG A 212 14.77 -42.11 -0.25
N MET A 213 13.80 -41.45 0.35
CA MET A 213 13.06 -41.98 1.52
C MET A 213 12.27 -43.24 1.15
N GLU A 214 11.66 -43.30 -0.04
CA GLU A 214 10.96 -44.49 -0.53
C GLU A 214 11.91 -45.65 -0.76
N LEU A 215 13.07 -45.42 -1.34
CA LEU A 215 14.11 -46.41 -1.54
C LEU A 215 14.63 -46.93 -0.20
N GLU A 216 14.82 -46.06 0.78
CA GLU A 216 15.26 -46.48 2.11
C GLU A 216 14.18 -47.31 2.83
N LYS A 217 12.91 -46.91 2.73
CA LYS A 217 11.77 -47.71 3.23
C LYS A 217 11.76 -49.09 2.55
N ALA A 218 11.91 -49.14 1.23
CA ALA A 218 11.93 -50.41 0.51
C ALA A 218 13.09 -51.35 0.95
N LYS A 219 14.28 -50.76 1.25
CA LYS A 219 15.40 -51.51 1.84
C LYS A 219 15.06 -52.09 3.21
N ILE A 220 14.50 -51.27 4.09
CA ILE A 220 14.07 -51.69 5.43
C ILE A 220 13.02 -52.81 5.37
N TYR A 221 12.03 -52.69 4.47
CA TYR A 221 11.04 -53.76 4.28
C TYR A 221 11.66 -55.03 3.79
N ARG A 222 12.59 -54.98 2.83
CA ARG A 222 13.33 -56.12 2.33
C ARG A 222 14.17 -56.80 3.43
N GLU A 223 14.87 -56.02 4.25
CA GLU A 223 15.63 -56.54 5.39
C GLU A 223 14.70 -57.19 6.42
N LYS A 224 13.57 -56.56 6.72
CA LYS A 224 12.55 -57.14 7.62
C LYS A 224 12.01 -58.47 7.10
N ASP A 225 11.76 -58.59 5.81
CA ASP A 225 11.28 -59.83 5.22
C ASP A 225 12.37 -60.92 5.16
N LEU A 226 13.64 -60.54 4.95
CA LEU A 226 14.79 -61.42 5.07
C LEU A 226 14.95 -61.96 6.49
N VAL A 227 14.87 -61.09 7.51
CA VAL A 227 14.94 -61.49 8.92
C VAL A 227 13.78 -62.43 9.28
N LYS A 228 12.56 -62.12 8.79
CA LYS A 228 11.40 -62.99 8.98
C LYS A 228 11.61 -64.38 8.31
N SER A 229 12.14 -64.42 7.11
CA SER A 229 12.39 -65.70 6.37
C SER A 229 13.50 -66.51 7.03
N GLN A 230 14.54 -65.88 7.55
CA GLN A 230 15.61 -66.54 8.31
C GLN A 230 15.18 -67.05 9.69
N GLY A 231 14.20 -66.33 10.33
CA GLY A 231 13.62 -66.72 11.61
C GLY A 231 12.55 -67.80 11.53
N LEU A 232 12.09 -68.14 10.30
CA LEU A 232 11.13 -69.22 10.07
C LEU A 232 11.87 -70.54 9.93
N THR A 233 12.28 -71.11 11.05
CA THR A 233 12.80 -72.50 11.08
C THR A 233 11.69 -73.45 10.65
N LYS A 234 12.08 -74.63 10.11
CA LYS A 234 11.14 -75.68 9.64
C LYS A 234 10.12 -76.01 10.75
N GLU A 235 10.57 -75.96 12.01
CA GLU A 235 9.77 -76.19 13.21
C GLU A 235 8.67 -75.14 13.43
N ILE A 236 9.00 -73.83 13.30
CA ILE A 236 8.03 -72.71 13.41
C ILE A 236 6.99 -72.74 12.30
N LEU A 237 7.41 -73.12 11.09
CA LEU A 237 6.50 -73.29 9.96
C LEU A 237 5.55 -74.47 10.23
N THR A 238 6.05 -75.56 10.78
CA THR A 238 5.23 -76.71 11.15
C THR A 238 4.23 -76.37 12.24
N ASP A 239 4.65 -75.65 13.28
CA ASP A 239 3.78 -75.18 14.38
C ASP A 239 2.66 -74.24 13.87
N LYS A 240 3.01 -73.26 13.04
CA LYS A 240 2.00 -72.38 12.42
C LYS A 240 1.06 -73.12 11.48
N TYR A 241 1.55 -74.12 10.80
CA TYR A 241 0.72 -75.00 9.95
C TYR A 241 -0.23 -75.82 10.81
N ILE A 242 0.20 -76.37 11.92
CA ILE A 242 -0.62 -77.12 12.90
C ILE A 242 -1.67 -76.17 13.54
N GLU A 243 -1.27 -74.95 13.88
CA GLU A 243 -2.22 -73.94 14.46
C GLU A 243 -3.28 -73.53 13.44
N ALA A 244 -2.91 -73.29 12.17
CA ALA A 244 -3.82 -73.04 11.07
C ALA A 244 -4.80 -74.21 10.83
N LEU A 245 -4.31 -75.42 10.94
CA LEU A 245 -5.15 -76.64 10.84
C LEU A 245 -6.11 -76.81 12.04
N ARG A 246 -5.68 -76.40 13.24
CA ARG A 246 -6.58 -76.42 14.43
C ARG A 246 -7.73 -75.41 14.35
N ASN A 247 -7.50 -74.32 13.64
CA ASN A 247 -8.50 -73.23 13.52
C ASN A 247 -9.38 -73.35 12.29
N THR A 248 -9.20 -74.39 11.46
CA THR A 248 -10.07 -74.66 10.30
C THR A 248 -11.13 -75.68 10.63
N ASN A 249 -12.39 -75.41 10.27
CA ASN A 249 -13.53 -76.35 10.44
C ASN A 249 -13.47 -77.52 9.42
N ASN A 250 -12.46 -77.63 8.61
CA ASN A 250 -12.28 -78.69 7.59
C ASN A 250 -11.56 -79.88 8.19
N LYS A 251 -12.10 -81.08 8.02
CA LYS A 251 -11.40 -82.34 8.38
C LYS A 251 -10.18 -82.53 7.43
N VAL A 252 -9.00 -82.47 8.00
CA VAL A 252 -7.75 -82.76 7.24
C VAL A 252 -7.29 -84.17 7.62
N ILE A 253 -7.17 -85.02 6.62
CA ILE A 253 -6.62 -86.38 6.77
C ILE A 253 -5.19 -86.30 6.22
N ILE A 254 -4.18 -86.55 7.07
CA ILE A 254 -2.81 -86.63 6.66
C ILE A 254 -2.52 -88.14 6.36
N THR A 255 -2.31 -88.41 5.11
CA THR A 255 -1.82 -89.71 4.69
C THR A 255 -0.31 -89.62 4.41
N ASP A 256 0.49 -90.54 5.03
CA ASP A 256 1.95 -90.77 4.91
C ASP A 256 2.91 -89.53 4.94
N GLY A 257 2.48 -88.42 5.52
CA GLY A 257 3.35 -87.29 5.88
C GLY A 257 3.93 -86.47 4.70
N ARG A 258 3.41 -86.64 3.48
CA ARG A 258 3.93 -85.86 2.31
C ARG A 258 2.97 -84.87 1.69
N THR A 259 1.69 -85.12 1.73
CA THR A 259 0.73 -84.21 1.12
C THR A 259 -0.61 -84.20 1.93
N PRO A 260 -1.09 -83.09 2.45
CA PRO A 260 -2.39 -83.00 3.10
C PRO A 260 -3.48 -83.00 2.02
N VAL A 261 -4.51 -83.83 2.18
CA VAL A 261 -5.71 -83.82 1.35
C VAL A 261 -6.80 -83.18 2.16
N ILE A 262 -7.43 -82.09 1.66
CA ILE A 262 -8.54 -81.45 2.23
C ILE A 262 -9.83 -82.10 1.68
N LEU A 263 -10.56 -82.78 2.51
CA LEU A 263 -11.91 -83.26 2.14
C LEU A 263 -12.96 -82.26 2.62
N ASN A 264 -13.63 -81.63 1.68
CA ASN A 264 -14.83 -80.87 1.98
C ASN A 264 -15.95 -81.88 2.28
N GLY A 265 -16.35 -81.96 3.56
CA GLY A 265 -17.58 -82.63 3.91
C GLY A 265 -18.79 -81.75 3.70
N ASN A 266 -19.69 -82.11 2.86
CA ASN A 266 -21.04 -81.57 2.81
C ASN A 266 -21.73 -81.70 4.13
#